data_f4751186a6d922b2a829f8aaedf9c6b1
#
_entry.id   f4751186a6d922b2a829f8aaedf9c6b1
#
_cell.length_a   1.000
_cell.length_b   1.000
_cell.length_c   1.000
_cell.angle_alpha   90.00
_cell.angle_beta   90.00
_cell.angle_gamma   90.00
#
_symmetry.space_group_name_H-M   'P 1'
#
loop_
_entity.id
_entity.type
_entity.pdbx_description
1 polymer ?
#
loop_
_entity_poly.entity_id
_entity_poly.type
_entity_poly.pdbx_seq_one_letter_code
_entity_poly.pdbx_strand_id
1 'polypeptide(L)'
;EEQVGFVEGQGGRVILMASRALKVAAKSPDDYATVYGRILGQVRQPVILHWLGEMFDPALEGYWGHPTHEAAMDVCLDVIAAHADKVDGIKISLLSKEKEIAMRRRLPAGVRMYTGDDFNYAELIAGDEQGHSDALLGIFDAIAPAASAALAALGRGSDNEFFELLEP
;
A
#
# COMPACT_ATOMS: atom_id res chain seq x y z
N GLU A 1 -5.11 -7.05 -17.50
CA GLU A 1 -5.28 -8.51 -17.42
C GLU A 1 -4.09 -9.24 -18.03
N GLU A 2 -3.72 -8.98 -19.29
CA GLU A 2 -2.58 -9.62 -19.97
C GLU A 2 -1.26 -9.46 -19.20
N GLN A 3 -0.97 -8.26 -18.71
CA GLN A 3 0.25 -7.98 -17.93
C GLN A 3 0.33 -8.81 -16.65
N VAL A 4 -0.78 -8.95 -15.91
CA VAL A 4 -0.84 -9.78 -14.71
C VAL A 4 -0.54 -11.23 -15.06
N GLY A 5 -1.24 -11.78 -16.06
CA GLY A 5 -1.03 -13.15 -16.51
C GLY A 5 0.40 -13.41 -17.00
N PHE A 6 1.02 -12.41 -17.65
CA PHE A 6 2.42 -12.51 -18.09
C PHE A 6 3.39 -12.56 -16.90
N VAL A 7 3.26 -11.63 -15.94
CA VAL A 7 4.12 -11.57 -14.75
C VAL A 7 4.02 -12.86 -13.94
N GLU A 8 2.79 -13.32 -13.66
CA GLU A 8 2.56 -14.58 -12.94
C GLU A 8 3.09 -15.79 -13.71
N GLY A 9 3.00 -15.76 -15.04
CA GLY A 9 3.54 -16.82 -15.90
C GLY A 9 5.07 -16.94 -15.84
N GLN A 10 5.77 -15.87 -15.45
CA GLN A 10 7.21 -15.85 -15.20
C GLN A 10 7.56 -16.13 -13.72
N GLY A 11 6.58 -16.47 -12.88
CA GLY A 11 6.78 -16.70 -11.45
C GLY A 11 6.88 -15.41 -10.62
N GLY A 12 6.58 -14.26 -11.21
CA GLY A 12 6.59 -12.97 -10.53
C GLY A 12 5.33 -12.73 -9.70
N ARG A 13 5.44 -11.89 -8.67
CA ARG A 13 4.31 -11.35 -7.90
C ARG A 13 3.98 -9.94 -8.37
N VAL A 14 2.73 -9.53 -8.19
CA VAL A 14 2.20 -8.28 -8.76
C VAL A 14 1.97 -7.25 -7.66
N ILE A 15 2.45 -6.03 -7.91
CA ILE A 15 1.96 -4.83 -7.25
C ILE A 15 1.04 -4.12 -8.24
N LEU A 16 -0.23 -3.98 -7.89
CA LEU A 16 -1.24 -3.37 -8.72
C LEU A 16 -1.37 -1.88 -8.37
N MET A 17 -0.70 -1.05 -9.16
CA MET A 17 -0.63 0.39 -8.93
C MET A 17 -1.90 1.13 -9.40
N ALA A 18 -2.22 2.26 -8.76
CA ALA A 18 -3.23 3.20 -9.20
C ALA A 18 -3.04 3.58 -10.69
N SER A 19 -4.14 3.59 -11.44
CA SER A 19 -4.13 3.76 -12.89
C SER A 19 -4.70 5.13 -13.31
N ARG A 20 -3.90 5.95 -13.99
CA ARG A 20 -4.38 7.19 -14.63
C ARG A 20 -5.52 6.93 -15.61
N ALA A 21 -5.45 5.85 -16.38
CA ALA A 21 -6.49 5.49 -17.33
C ALA A 21 -7.82 5.18 -16.63
N LEU A 22 -7.78 4.43 -15.53
CA LEU A 22 -8.97 4.17 -14.71
C LEU A 22 -9.51 5.48 -14.11
N LYS A 23 -8.63 6.34 -13.56
CA LYS A 23 -9.04 7.63 -12.98
C LYS A 23 -9.78 8.51 -13.99
N VAL A 24 -9.32 8.53 -15.24
CA VAL A 24 -9.97 9.31 -16.32
C VAL A 24 -11.27 8.68 -16.81
N ALA A 25 -11.34 7.36 -16.85
CA ALA A 25 -12.50 6.63 -17.38
C ALA A 25 -13.63 6.46 -16.34
N ALA A 26 -13.31 6.35 -15.07
CA ALA A 26 -14.26 6.13 -14.00
C ALA A 26 -15.19 7.34 -13.81
N LYS A 27 -16.47 7.08 -13.65
CA LYS A 27 -17.53 8.06 -13.42
C LYS A 27 -18.10 7.98 -11.99
N SER A 28 -17.82 6.88 -11.31
CA SER A 28 -18.32 6.62 -9.97
C SER A 28 -17.33 5.70 -9.21
N PRO A 29 -17.47 5.58 -7.88
CA PRO A 29 -16.74 4.58 -7.09
C PRO A 29 -16.96 3.13 -7.56
N ASP A 30 -18.14 2.81 -8.07
CA ASP A 30 -18.48 1.46 -8.55
C ASP A 30 -17.62 1.03 -9.75
N ASP A 31 -17.13 1.97 -10.55
CA ASP A 31 -16.23 1.67 -11.65
C ASP A 31 -14.88 1.13 -11.14
N TYR A 32 -14.40 1.68 -10.01
CA TYR A 32 -13.20 1.16 -9.35
C TYR A 32 -13.45 -0.26 -8.82
N ALA A 33 -14.54 -0.48 -8.09
CA ALA A 33 -14.91 -1.80 -7.58
C ALA A 33 -15.01 -2.82 -8.71
N THR A 34 -15.63 -2.45 -9.84
CA THR A 34 -15.75 -3.30 -11.04
C THR A 34 -14.40 -3.66 -11.64
N VAL A 35 -13.52 -2.68 -11.85
CA VAL A 35 -12.20 -2.91 -12.49
C VAL A 35 -11.28 -3.71 -11.58
N TYR A 36 -11.18 -3.34 -10.30
CA TYR A 36 -10.37 -4.09 -9.33
C TYR A 36 -10.90 -5.50 -9.13
N GLY A 37 -12.23 -5.67 -8.98
CA GLY A 37 -12.86 -6.98 -8.84
C GLY A 37 -12.57 -7.88 -10.04
N ARG A 38 -12.61 -7.36 -11.26
CA ARG A 38 -12.28 -8.10 -12.48
C ARG A 38 -10.80 -8.53 -12.51
N ILE A 39 -9.87 -7.66 -12.08
CA ILE A 39 -8.44 -7.99 -12.05
C ILE A 39 -8.17 -9.00 -10.93
N LEU A 40 -8.68 -8.76 -9.73
CA LEU A 40 -8.48 -9.63 -8.57
C LEU A 40 -9.10 -11.01 -8.76
N GLY A 41 -10.21 -11.10 -9.49
CA GLY A 41 -10.85 -12.38 -9.81
C GLY A 41 -10.00 -13.33 -10.64
N GLN A 42 -8.99 -12.83 -11.37
CA GLN A 42 -8.13 -13.65 -12.22
C GLN A 42 -6.72 -13.92 -11.68
N VAL A 43 -6.27 -13.17 -10.64
CA VAL A 43 -4.94 -13.37 -10.06
C VAL A 43 -4.84 -14.74 -9.39
N ARG A 44 -3.70 -15.41 -9.54
CA ARG A 44 -3.42 -16.73 -8.98
C ARG A 44 -2.76 -16.64 -7.61
N GLN A 45 -2.02 -15.56 -7.39
CA GLN A 45 -1.33 -15.26 -6.13
C GLN A 45 -1.88 -13.96 -5.56
N PRO A 46 -1.99 -13.80 -4.24
CA PRO A 46 -2.38 -12.53 -3.65
C PRO A 46 -1.44 -11.40 -4.09
N VAL A 47 -2.03 -10.26 -4.42
CA VAL A 47 -1.32 -9.06 -4.92
C VAL A 47 -1.25 -7.98 -3.86
N ILE A 48 -0.28 -7.08 -4.00
CA ILE A 48 -0.25 -5.83 -3.24
C ILE A 48 -0.97 -4.77 -4.08
N LEU A 49 -1.96 -4.11 -3.50
CA LEU A 49 -2.52 -2.91 -4.11
C LEU A 49 -1.61 -1.72 -3.79
N HIS A 50 -1.52 -0.74 -4.69
CA HIS A 50 -0.77 0.49 -4.41
C HIS A 50 -1.63 1.72 -4.70
N TRP A 51 -2.02 2.42 -3.64
CA TRP A 51 -2.65 3.73 -3.73
C TRP A 51 -1.58 4.81 -3.70
N LEU A 52 -1.28 5.37 -4.88
CA LEU A 52 -0.38 6.49 -5.06
C LEU A 52 -1.19 7.79 -4.98
N GLY A 53 -0.77 8.71 -4.13
CA GLY A 53 -1.43 10.00 -3.93
C GLY A 53 -1.07 11.04 -5.00
N GLU A 54 -1.90 12.07 -5.08
CA GLU A 54 -1.75 13.20 -6.00
C GLU A 54 -0.48 14.03 -5.76
N MET A 55 0.13 13.94 -4.58
CA MET A 55 1.41 14.58 -4.28
C MET A 55 2.57 13.98 -5.09
N PHE A 56 2.43 12.73 -5.54
CA PHE A 56 3.38 12.07 -6.45
C PHE A 56 2.94 12.16 -7.91
N ASP A 57 1.63 12.13 -8.15
CA ASP A 57 1.05 12.17 -9.49
C ASP A 57 -0.29 12.92 -9.47
N PRO A 58 -0.29 14.23 -9.81
CA PRO A 58 -1.51 15.05 -9.82
C PRO A 58 -2.66 14.49 -10.67
N ALA A 59 -2.36 13.64 -11.67
CA ALA A 59 -3.39 12.99 -12.48
C ALA A 59 -4.24 11.97 -11.68
N LEU A 60 -3.82 11.62 -10.46
CA LEU A 60 -4.52 10.69 -9.57
C LEU A 60 -5.37 11.41 -8.50
N GLU A 61 -5.47 12.74 -8.53
CA GLU A 61 -6.33 13.47 -7.60
C GLU A 61 -7.77 12.94 -7.64
N GLY A 62 -8.34 12.65 -6.48
CA GLY A 62 -9.67 12.05 -6.35
C GLY A 62 -9.75 10.60 -6.82
N TYR A 63 -8.66 9.83 -6.73
CA TYR A 63 -8.67 8.39 -6.97
C TYR A 63 -9.67 7.70 -6.01
N TRP A 64 -10.22 6.58 -6.42
CA TRP A 64 -11.35 5.88 -5.79
C TRP A 64 -12.70 6.60 -5.95
N GLY A 65 -12.77 7.69 -6.75
CA GLY A 65 -14.01 8.37 -7.10
C GLY A 65 -14.51 9.39 -6.08
N HIS A 66 -13.67 9.77 -5.11
CA HIS A 66 -14.01 10.77 -4.11
C HIS A 66 -12.96 11.88 -4.00
N PRO A 67 -13.38 13.12 -3.69
CA PRO A 67 -12.46 14.25 -3.58
C PRO A 67 -11.67 14.27 -2.26
N THR A 68 -12.10 13.54 -1.23
CA THR A 68 -11.40 13.43 0.05
C THR A 68 -10.81 12.05 0.25
N HIS A 69 -9.64 11.96 0.88
CA HIS A 69 -8.99 10.67 1.16
C HIS A 69 -9.81 9.79 2.10
N GLU A 70 -10.56 10.37 3.03
CA GLU A 70 -11.41 9.64 3.98
C GLU A 70 -12.51 8.87 3.25
N ALA A 71 -13.26 9.54 2.36
CA ALA A 71 -14.30 8.89 1.57
C ALA A 71 -13.72 7.90 0.54
N ALA A 72 -12.57 8.25 -0.06
CA ALA A 72 -11.83 7.37 -0.97
C ALA A 72 -11.34 6.10 -0.26
N MET A 73 -10.94 6.22 1.02
CA MET A 73 -10.51 5.09 1.85
C MET A 73 -11.64 4.09 2.06
N ASP A 74 -12.88 4.54 2.24
CA ASP A 74 -14.03 3.65 2.38
C ASP A 74 -14.18 2.75 1.15
N VAL A 75 -14.14 3.33 -0.05
CA VAL A 75 -14.22 2.58 -1.31
C VAL A 75 -13.06 1.58 -1.46
N CYS A 76 -11.84 2.03 -1.15
CA CYS A 76 -10.66 1.15 -1.20
C CYS A 76 -10.79 -0.04 -0.25
N LEU A 77 -11.23 0.21 0.98
CA LEU A 77 -11.43 -0.84 1.99
C LEU A 77 -12.54 -1.82 1.60
N ASP A 78 -13.63 -1.34 1.00
CA ASP A 78 -14.71 -2.18 0.49
C ASP A 78 -14.21 -3.13 -0.62
N VAL A 79 -13.39 -2.62 -1.54
CA VAL A 79 -12.75 -3.44 -2.58
C VAL A 79 -11.83 -4.50 -1.96
N ILE A 80 -11.02 -4.13 -0.98
CA ILE A 80 -10.14 -5.06 -0.27
C ILE A 80 -10.95 -6.12 0.48
N ALA A 81 -11.98 -5.71 1.20
CA ALA A 81 -12.82 -6.63 1.98
C ALA A 81 -13.55 -7.64 1.08
N ALA A 82 -14.02 -7.21 -0.09
CA ALA A 82 -14.69 -8.09 -1.06
C ALA A 82 -13.74 -9.13 -1.69
N HIS A 83 -12.41 -8.91 -1.61
CA HIS A 83 -11.40 -9.75 -2.25
C HIS A 83 -10.20 -10.04 -1.32
N ALA A 84 -10.43 -10.17 -0.01
CA ALA A 84 -9.36 -10.28 0.98
C ALA A 84 -8.44 -11.50 0.75
N ASP A 85 -8.95 -12.58 0.18
CA ASP A 85 -8.17 -13.76 -0.20
C ASP A 85 -7.24 -13.54 -1.41
N LYS A 86 -7.44 -12.45 -2.14
CA LYS A 86 -6.65 -12.05 -3.32
C LYS A 86 -5.72 -10.87 -3.06
N VAL A 87 -5.79 -10.27 -1.88
CA VAL A 87 -5.01 -9.10 -1.51
C VAL A 87 -4.07 -9.46 -0.37
N ASP A 88 -2.76 -9.49 -0.66
CA ASP A 88 -1.70 -9.66 0.34
C ASP A 88 -1.61 -8.43 1.26
N GLY A 89 -1.80 -7.27 0.71
CA GLY A 89 -1.81 -6.01 1.43
C GLY A 89 -2.01 -4.81 0.52
N ILE A 90 -2.02 -3.65 1.14
CA ILE A 90 -2.05 -2.38 0.43
C ILE A 90 -0.86 -1.52 0.82
N LYS A 91 -0.17 -0.99 -0.19
CA LYS A 91 0.77 0.12 -0.03
C LYS A 91 0.03 1.43 -0.23
N ILE A 92 0.19 2.37 0.70
CA ILE A 92 -0.27 3.72 0.47
C ILE A 92 0.90 4.71 0.47
N SER A 93 0.84 5.67 -0.45
CA SER A 93 1.80 6.76 -0.59
C SER A 93 1.02 8.07 -0.59
N LEU A 94 0.50 8.44 0.58
CA LEU A 94 -0.30 9.66 0.79
C LEU A 94 0.45 10.70 1.63
N LEU A 95 1.67 10.38 2.08
CA LEU A 95 2.53 11.22 2.93
C LEU A 95 1.78 11.76 4.16
N SER A 96 0.99 10.91 4.80
CA SER A 96 0.26 11.22 6.03
C SER A 96 0.22 9.99 6.93
N LYS A 97 0.98 10.06 8.01
CA LYS A 97 1.02 9.04 9.05
C LYS A 97 -0.38 8.73 9.61
N GLU A 98 -1.17 9.77 9.85
CA GLU A 98 -2.52 9.63 10.42
C GLU A 98 -3.45 8.84 9.50
N LYS A 99 -3.41 9.12 8.20
CA LYS A 99 -4.22 8.40 7.19
C LYS A 99 -3.79 6.94 7.07
N GLU A 100 -2.49 6.68 7.08
CA GLU A 100 -1.98 5.31 7.02
C GLU A 100 -2.38 4.51 8.25
N ILE A 101 -2.21 5.06 9.46
CA ILE A 101 -2.63 4.41 10.70
C ILE A 101 -4.15 4.18 10.72
N ALA A 102 -4.94 5.18 10.29
CA ALA A 102 -6.41 5.05 10.22
C ALA A 102 -6.83 3.91 9.29
N MET A 103 -6.20 3.80 8.12
CA MET A 103 -6.48 2.72 7.17
C MET A 103 -6.01 1.36 7.69
N ARG A 104 -4.79 1.28 8.25
CA ARG A 104 -4.21 0.06 8.82
C ARG A 104 -5.15 -0.60 9.83
N ARG A 105 -5.74 0.20 10.71
CA ARG A 105 -6.68 -0.28 11.76
C ARG A 105 -8.01 -0.81 11.22
N ARG A 106 -8.31 -0.54 9.97
CA ARG A 106 -9.56 -0.92 9.30
C ARG A 106 -9.40 -2.05 8.29
N LEU A 107 -8.16 -2.48 8.03
CA LEU A 107 -7.90 -3.58 7.09
C LEU A 107 -8.49 -4.89 7.61
N PRO A 108 -9.02 -5.75 6.73
CA PRO A 108 -9.43 -7.09 7.09
C PRO A 108 -8.28 -7.91 7.68
N ALA A 109 -8.60 -8.87 8.55
CA ALA A 109 -7.61 -9.77 9.12
C ALA A 109 -6.82 -10.48 8.02
N GLY A 110 -5.48 -10.49 8.16
CA GLY A 110 -4.57 -11.11 7.20
C GLY A 110 -4.15 -10.21 6.03
N VAL A 111 -4.75 -9.04 5.86
CA VAL A 111 -4.34 -8.04 4.87
C VAL A 111 -3.37 -7.07 5.52
N ARG A 112 -2.18 -6.90 4.95
CA ARG A 112 -1.10 -6.08 5.51
C ARG A 112 -1.17 -4.63 5.04
N MET A 113 -0.66 -3.72 5.87
CA MET A 113 -0.34 -2.36 5.47
C MET A 113 1.14 -2.30 5.08
N TYR A 114 1.43 -1.73 3.92
CA TYR A 114 2.78 -1.39 3.48
C TYR A 114 2.93 0.13 3.44
N THR A 115 3.93 0.66 4.14
CA THR A 115 4.18 2.10 4.07
C THR A 115 4.89 2.47 2.78
N GLY A 116 4.43 3.53 2.15
CA GLY A 116 5.07 4.27 1.07
C GLY A 116 5.31 5.73 1.45
N ASP A 117 5.36 6.03 2.75
CA ASP A 117 5.59 7.37 3.28
C ASP A 117 7.10 7.60 3.48
N ASP A 118 7.69 8.43 2.62
CA ASP A 118 9.13 8.72 2.61
C ASP A 118 9.59 9.57 3.81
N PHE A 119 8.70 10.08 4.65
CA PHE A 119 9.02 10.94 5.78
C PHE A 119 8.74 10.31 7.14
N ASN A 120 7.65 9.55 7.26
CA ASN A 120 7.17 8.99 8.52
C ASN A 120 7.42 7.48 8.64
N TYR A 121 8.16 6.89 7.69
CA TYR A 121 8.32 5.43 7.57
C TYR A 121 8.85 4.77 8.84
N ALA A 122 9.79 5.38 9.55
CA ALA A 122 10.37 4.77 10.74
C ALA A 122 9.32 4.53 11.83
N GLU A 123 8.50 5.53 12.15
CA GLU A 123 7.42 5.39 13.13
C GLU A 123 6.33 4.41 12.64
N LEU A 124 6.00 4.44 11.35
CA LEU A 124 5.00 3.57 10.76
C LEU A 124 5.42 2.10 10.77
N ILE A 125 6.72 1.82 10.55
CA ILE A 125 7.30 0.48 10.59
C ILE A 125 7.46 -0.01 12.03
N ALA A 126 7.93 0.83 12.95
CA ALA A 126 7.97 0.48 14.38
C ALA A 126 6.56 0.17 14.91
N GLY A 127 5.58 0.93 14.45
CA GLY A 127 4.18 0.70 14.78
C GLY A 127 3.75 1.20 16.16
N ASP A 128 2.64 0.69 16.61
CA ASP A 128 2.03 0.97 17.90
C ASP A 128 1.42 -0.31 18.50
N GLU A 129 0.76 -0.21 19.66
CA GLU A 129 0.11 -1.36 20.34
C GLU A 129 -0.95 -2.07 19.49
N GLN A 130 -1.45 -1.43 18.42
CA GLN A 130 -2.50 -1.97 17.53
C GLN A 130 -1.96 -2.50 16.20
N GLY A 131 -0.65 -2.38 15.94
CA GLY A 131 -0.02 -2.92 14.74
C GLY A 131 1.06 -2.01 14.13
N HIS A 132 1.60 -2.47 13.02
CA HIS A 132 2.69 -1.82 12.28
C HIS A 132 2.43 -1.87 10.77
N SER A 133 3.22 -1.11 10.01
CA SER A 133 3.26 -1.21 8.56
C SER A 133 4.53 -1.91 8.12
N ASP A 134 4.43 -2.77 7.11
CA ASP A 134 5.60 -3.37 6.48
C ASP A 134 6.32 -2.34 5.59
N ALA A 135 7.63 -2.43 5.48
CA ALA A 135 8.44 -1.55 4.64
C ALA A 135 8.30 -1.91 3.16
N LEU A 136 7.88 -0.95 2.33
CA LEU A 136 7.89 -1.06 0.86
C LEU A 136 8.19 0.31 0.23
N LEU A 137 9.43 0.76 0.39
CA LEU A 137 9.88 2.14 0.14
C LEU A 137 11.02 2.16 -0.88
N GLY A 138 10.89 3.02 -1.89
CA GLY A 138 11.96 3.27 -2.85
C GLY A 138 13.19 3.91 -2.22
N ILE A 139 13.00 4.74 -1.19
CA ILE A 139 14.12 5.39 -0.48
C ILE A 139 15.10 4.39 0.15
N PHE A 140 14.64 3.19 0.51
CA PHE A 140 15.50 2.15 1.08
C PHE A 140 16.57 1.64 0.11
N ASP A 141 16.39 1.80 -1.20
CA ASP A 141 17.43 1.47 -2.19
C ASP A 141 18.69 2.32 -1.98
N ALA A 142 18.52 3.60 -1.66
CA ALA A 142 19.65 4.51 -1.43
C ALA A 142 20.41 4.23 -0.12
N ILE A 143 19.72 3.66 0.86
CA ILE A 143 20.24 3.39 2.21
C ILE A 143 20.18 1.90 2.58
N ALA A 144 20.20 1.00 1.60
CA ALA A 144 19.93 -0.42 1.80
C ALA A 144 20.71 -1.08 2.95
N PRO A 145 22.03 -0.82 3.17
CA PRO A 145 22.74 -1.38 4.31
C PRO A 145 22.20 -0.91 5.67
N ALA A 146 21.91 0.38 5.80
CA ALA A 146 21.34 0.96 7.04
C ALA A 146 19.91 0.45 7.27
N ALA A 147 19.07 0.47 6.24
CA ALA A 147 17.71 -0.04 6.31
C ALA A 147 17.66 -1.52 6.70
N SER A 148 18.54 -2.36 6.12
CA SER A 148 18.66 -3.77 6.49
C SER A 148 19.08 -3.97 7.95
N ALA A 149 20.05 -3.21 8.42
CA ALA A 149 20.50 -3.25 9.81
C ALA A 149 19.39 -2.80 10.78
N ALA A 150 18.69 -1.71 10.44
CA ALA A 150 17.59 -1.18 11.23
C ALA A 150 16.44 -2.19 11.36
N LEU A 151 15.97 -2.77 10.25
CA LEU A 151 14.92 -3.80 10.26
C LEU A 151 15.35 -5.04 11.06
N ALA A 152 16.63 -5.43 11.00
CA ALA A 152 17.17 -6.50 11.83
C ALA A 152 17.18 -6.13 13.32
N ALA A 153 17.47 -4.86 13.67
CA ALA A 153 17.39 -4.36 15.05
C ALA A 153 15.95 -4.43 15.57
N LEU A 154 15.01 -3.93 14.80
CA LEU A 154 13.57 -3.99 15.15
C LEU A 154 13.10 -5.43 15.36
N GLY A 155 13.49 -6.36 14.48
CA GLY A 155 13.18 -7.79 14.61
C GLY A 155 13.75 -8.47 15.85
N ARG A 156 14.76 -7.86 16.51
CA ARG A 156 15.32 -8.30 17.80
C ARG A 156 14.69 -7.58 19.01
N GLY A 157 13.78 -6.64 18.79
CA GLY A 157 13.18 -5.79 19.82
C GLY A 157 14.11 -4.65 20.29
N SER A 158 15.04 -4.21 19.45
CA SER A 158 15.97 -3.10 19.73
C SER A 158 15.48 -1.81 19.08
N ASP A 159 14.35 -1.28 19.55
CA ASP A 159 13.68 -0.13 18.95
C ASP A 159 14.58 1.12 18.91
N ASN A 160 15.35 1.38 19.96
CA ASN A 160 16.27 2.52 19.97
C ASN A 160 17.32 2.41 18.87
N GLU A 161 17.93 1.25 18.70
CA GLU A 161 18.92 0.99 17.63
C GLU A 161 18.27 1.12 16.24
N PHE A 162 17.02 0.70 16.08
CA PHE A 162 16.25 0.87 14.84
C PHE A 162 16.14 2.36 14.45
N PHE A 163 15.73 3.19 15.39
CA PHE A 163 15.59 4.64 15.12
C PHE A 163 16.95 5.31 14.90
N GLU A 164 17.98 5.00 15.71
CA GLU A 164 19.33 5.54 15.53
C GLU A 164 19.94 5.23 14.15
N LEU A 165 19.68 4.02 13.62
CA LEU A 165 20.18 3.62 12.30
C LEU A 165 19.46 4.29 11.13
N LEU A 166 18.26 4.84 11.35
CA LEU A 166 17.45 5.54 10.35
C LEU A 166 17.48 7.07 10.52
N GLU A 167 18.11 7.57 11.57
CA GLU A 167 18.37 9.02 11.71
C GLU A 167 19.32 9.48 10.59
N PRO A 168 19.02 10.67 9.94
CA PRO A 168 19.83 11.21 8.85
C PRO A 168 21.18 11.77 9.31
#